data_9d4b7f5b55d91db76ecd0c3ad37a6837
#
_entry.id   9d4b7f5b55d91db76ecd0c3ad37a6837
#
_cell.length_a   1.000
_cell.length_b   1.000
_cell.length_c   1.000
_cell.angle_alpha   90.00
_cell.angle_beta   90.00
_cell.angle_gamma   90.00
#
_symmetry.space_group_name_H-M   'P 1'
#
loop_
_entity.id
_entity.type
_entity.pdbx_description
1 polymer ?
#
loop_
_entity_poly.entity_id
_entity_poly.type
_entity_poly.pdbx_seq_one_letter_code
_entity_poly.pdbx_strand_id
1 'polypeptide(L)'
;MVSIDEVARLAGLSTATVSRALSGRGHVSESARERVRSAADSLGYVVSSRASSLASGRTQNVGVIVPFLDRWFFSTVLSGATSALMRAGYDVTLYNITADAAVRREVFSTFLRRQRVDAVIAVAIELDEHET
;
A
#
# COMPACT_ATOMS: atom_id res chain seq x y z
N MET A 1 -20.32 -1.96 -0.92
CA MET A 1 -18.96 -1.81 -1.50
C MET A 1 -19.02 -2.33 -2.92
N VAL A 2 -18.67 -1.51 -3.91
CA VAL A 2 -18.73 -1.90 -5.32
C VAL A 2 -17.73 -3.02 -5.61
N SER A 3 -18.15 -4.05 -6.33
CA SER A 3 -17.36 -5.22 -6.68
C SER A 3 -16.79 -5.13 -8.09
N ILE A 4 -15.75 -5.91 -8.37
CA ILE A 4 -15.20 -6.04 -9.73
C ILE A 4 -16.22 -6.62 -10.71
N ASP A 5 -17.17 -7.42 -10.23
CA ASP A 5 -18.23 -8.00 -11.05
C ASP A 5 -19.21 -6.93 -11.55
N GLU A 6 -19.48 -5.90 -10.73
CA GLU A 6 -20.33 -4.78 -11.13
C GLU A 6 -19.64 -3.92 -12.19
N VAL A 7 -18.32 -3.70 -12.06
CA VAL A 7 -17.52 -3.01 -13.10
C VAL A 7 -17.52 -3.82 -14.39
N ALA A 8 -17.34 -5.13 -14.31
CA ALA A 8 -17.34 -6.04 -15.47
C ALA A 8 -18.68 -6.00 -16.20
N ARG A 9 -19.78 -6.04 -15.45
CA ARG A 9 -21.14 -5.95 -16.01
C ARG A 9 -21.38 -4.61 -16.70
N LEU A 10 -20.99 -3.50 -16.07
CA LEU A 10 -21.17 -2.16 -16.66
C LEU A 10 -20.28 -1.94 -17.88
N ALA A 11 -19.04 -2.42 -17.83
CA ALA A 11 -18.10 -2.36 -18.93
C ALA A 11 -18.43 -3.36 -20.07
N GLY A 12 -19.32 -4.34 -19.86
CA GLY A 12 -19.64 -5.40 -20.81
C GLY A 12 -18.43 -6.29 -21.14
N LEU A 13 -17.63 -6.62 -20.12
CA LEU A 13 -16.39 -7.39 -20.23
C LEU A 13 -16.35 -8.47 -19.15
N SER A 14 -15.47 -9.46 -19.32
CA SER A 14 -15.24 -10.45 -18.26
C SER A 14 -14.45 -9.83 -17.07
N THR A 15 -14.66 -10.36 -15.87
CA THR A 15 -13.90 -9.95 -14.66
C THR A 15 -12.41 -10.11 -14.84
N ALA A 16 -11.96 -11.14 -15.56
CA ALA A 16 -10.56 -11.35 -15.90
C ALA A 16 -10.00 -10.22 -16.80
N THR A 17 -10.79 -9.70 -17.74
CA THR A 17 -10.40 -8.58 -18.60
C THR A 17 -10.35 -7.29 -17.80
N VAL A 18 -11.35 -7.05 -16.93
CA VAL A 18 -11.38 -5.89 -16.02
C VAL A 18 -10.18 -5.90 -15.09
N SER A 19 -9.88 -7.04 -14.45
CA SER A 19 -8.71 -7.18 -13.58
C SER A 19 -7.39 -6.86 -14.31
N ARG A 20 -7.22 -7.34 -15.54
CA ARG A 20 -6.05 -7.04 -16.36
C ARG A 20 -5.98 -5.57 -16.76
N ALA A 21 -7.10 -4.97 -17.14
CA ALA A 21 -7.16 -3.56 -17.49
C ALA A 21 -6.78 -2.65 -16.31
N LEU A 22 -7.30 -2.94 -15.11
CA LEU A 22 -7.05 -2.17 -13.89
C LEU A 22 -5.64 -2.37 -13.35
N SER A 23 -5.10 -3.58 -13.45
CA SER A 23 -3.74 -3.87 -12.96
C SER A 23 -2.63 -3.45 -13.93
N GLY A 24 -2.97 -3.04 -15.15
CA GLY A 24 -1.99 -2.73 -16.20
C GLY A 24 -1.25 -3.95 -16.75
N ARG A 25 -1.65 -5.18 -16.35
CA ARG A 25 -0.97 -6.43 -16.72
C ARG A 25 -1.70 -7.14 -17.88
N GLY A 26 -0.90 -7.69 -18.77
CA GLY A 26 -1.43 -8.44 -19.92
C GLY A 26 -1.96 -7.53 -21.04
N HIS A 27 -2.29 -8.16 -22.15
CA HIS A 27 -2.77 -7.48 -23.34
C HIS A 27 -4.28 -7.18 -23.21
N VAL A 28 -4.62 -5.91 -23.10
CA VAL A 28 -6.00 -5.40 -23.14
C VAL A 28 -6.02 -4.26 -24.14
N SER A 29 -6.98 -4.28 -25.08
CA SER A 29 -7.11 -3.21 -26.07
C SER A 29 -7.41 -1.86 -25.39
N GLU A 30 -7.00 -0.77 -26.04
CA GLU A 30 -7.22 0.58 -25.49
C GLU A 30 -8.72 0.87 -25.30
N SER A 31 -9.57 0.46 -26.25
CA SER A 31 -11.02 0.61 -26.13
C SER A 31 -11.60 -0.15 -24.91
N ALA A 32 -11.06 -1.34 -24.61
CA ALA A 32 -11.50 -2.07 -23.42
C ALA A 32 -10.99 -1.41 -22.12
N ARG A 33 -9.78 -0.85 -22.12
CA ARG A 33 -9.25 -0.07 -20.96
C ARG A 33 -10.12 1.15 -20.68
N GLU A 34 -10.52 1.88 -21.72
CA GLU A 34 -11.34 3.06 -21.58
C GLU A 34 -12.74 2.72 -21.02
N ARG A 35 -13.35 1.64 -21.52
CA ARG A 35 -14.63 1.15 -21.00
C ARG A 35 -14.54 0.76 -19.52
N VAL A 36 -13.47 0.09 -19.12
CA VAL A 36 -13.24 -0.30 -17.73
C VAL A 36 -13.04 0.92 -16.85
N ARG A 37 -12.24 1.89 -17.30
CA ARG A 37 -11.99 3.14 -16.55
C ARG A 37 -13.28 3.90 -16.33
N SER A 38 -14.04 4.13 -17.41
CA SER A 38 -15.35 4.82 -17.34
C SER A 38 -16.35 4.12 -16.42
N ALA A 39 -16.40 2.78 -16.47
CA ALA A 39 -17.27 2.00 -15.59
C ALA A 39 -16.84 2.09 -14.12
N ALA A 40 -15.52 2.00 -13.86
CA ALA A 40 -14.97 2.11 -12.51
C ALA A 40 -15.24 3.50 -11.90
N ASP A 41 -14.99 4.56 -12.67
CA ASP A 41 -15.22 5.94 -12.25
C ASP A 41 -16.72 6.20 -11.96
N SER A 42 -17.60 5.72 -12.83
CA SER A 42 -19.06 5.88 -12.66
C SER A 42 -19.60 5.17 -11.42
N LEU A 43 -19.00 4.05 -11.04
CA LEU A 43 -19.39 3.27 -9.86
C LEU A 43 -18.64 3.71 -8.59
N GLY A 44 -17.65 4.59 -8.70
CA GLY A 44 -16.73 4.89 -7.58
C GLY A 44 -15.93 3.67 -7.14
N TYR A 45 -15.62 2.76 -8.09
CA TYR A 45 -14.84 1.56 -7.78
C TYR A 45 -13.38 1.88 -7.56
N VAL A 46 -12.88 1.56 -6.38
CA VAL A 46 -11.47 1.64 -6.05
C VAL A 46 -10.89 0.22 -6.03
N VAL A 47 -9.82 0.01 -6.79
CA VAL A 47 -9.12 -1.29 -6.79
C VAL A 47 -8.70 -1.63 -5.37
N SER A 48 -9.16 -2.76 -4.85
CA SER A 48 -8.76 -3.22 -3.53
C SER A 48 -7.25 -3.46 -3.50
N SER A 49 -6.54 -2.75 -2.63
CA SER A 49 -5.10 -2.94 -2.42
C SER A 49 -4.75 -4.40 -2.09
N ARG A 50 -5.65 -5.11 -1.40
CA ARG A 50 -5.49 -6.54 -1.09
C ARG A 50 -5.53 -7.43 -2.33
N ALA A 51 -6.44 -7.17 -3.28
CA ALA A 51 -6.51 -7.93 -4.53
C ALA A 51 -5.29 -7.63 -5.42
N SER A 52 -4.85 -6.38 -5.44
CA SER A 52 -3.65 -5.97 -6.17
C SER A 52 -2.37 -6.56 -5.55
N SER A 53 -2.25 -6.60 -4.23
CA SER A 53 -1.09 -7.16 -3.52
C SER A 53 -0.97 -8.67 -3.71
N LEU A 54 -2.07 -9.41 -3.67
CA LEU A 54 -2.09 -10.85 -3.98
C LEU A 54 -1.60 -11.14 -5.40
N ALA A 55 -1.98 -10.31 -6.38
CA ALA A 55 -1.57 -10.49 -7.77
C ALA A 55 -0.14 -10.03 -8.04
N SER A 56 0.38 -9.06 -7.27
CA SER A 56 1.71 -8.46 -7.49
C SER A 56 2.80 -8.97 -6.56
N GLY A 57 2.43 -9.59 -5.45
CA GLY A 57 3.34 -9.89 -4.35
C GLY A 57 3.88 -8.64 -3.65
N ARG A 58 3.31 -7.44 -3.94
CA ARG A 58 3.68 -6.16 -3.35
C ARG A 58 2.49 -5.50 -2.70
N THR A 59 2.69 -4.95 -1.51
CA THR A 59 1.64 -4.25 -0.76
C THR A 59 1.48 -2.81 -1.18
N GLN A 60 2.48 -2.23 -1.85
CA GLN A 60 2.62 -0.80 -2.13
C GLN A 60 2.51 0.04 -0.84
N ASN A 61 3.06 -0.47 0.24
CA ASN A 61 3.04 0.14 1.55
C ASN A 61 4.44 0.14 2.15
N VAL A 62 4.85 1.25 2.72
CA VAL A 62 6.15 1.39 3.39
C VAL A 62 5.92 1.67 4.87
N GLY A 63 6.59 0.90 5.72
CA GLY A 63 6.63 1.14 7.15
C GLY A 63 7.59 2.26 7.49
N VAL A 64 7.16 3.23 8.30
CA VAL A 64 8.06 4.23 8.86
C VAL A 64 8.07 4.08 10.38
N ILE A 65 9.25 3.85 10.93
CA ILE A 65 9.44 3.64 12.36
C ILE A 65 10.09 4.89 12.95
N VAL A 66 9.45 5.46 13.96
CA VAL A 66 9.96 6.62 14.69
C VAL A 66 9.86 6.40 16.20
N PRO A 67 10.82 6.92 17.00
CA PRO A 67 10.78 6.78 18.46
C PRO A 67 9.85 7.82 19.13
N PHE A 68 9.64 8.98 18.49
CA PHE A 68 8.86 10.08 19.04
C PHE A 68 7.99 10.72 17.95
N LEU A 69 6.75 11.08 18.30
CA LEU A 69 5.83 11.81 17.41
C LEU A 69 5.70 13.28 17.76
N ASP A 70 5.96 13.63 19.01
CA ASP A 70 5.78 14.94 19.60
C ASP A 70 6.94 15.92 19.35
N ARG A 71 8.07 15.43 18.83
CA ARG A 71 9.23 16.25 18.54
C ARG A 71 9.20 16.75 17.10
N TRP A 72 9.38 18.04 16.91
CA TRP A 72 9.32 18.72 15.61
C TRP A 72 10.21 18.08 14.52
N PHE A 73 11.38 17.56 14.88
CA PHE A 73 12.28 16.88 13.96
C PHE A 73 11.60 15.67 13.31
N PHE A 74 11.01 14.78 14.11
CA PHE A 74 10.36 13.57 13.59
C PHE A 74 9.12 13.88 12.77
N SER A 75 8.32 14.87 13.18
CA SER A 75 7.14 15.30 12.43
C SER A 75 7.53 15.89 11.08
N THR A 76 8.62 16.66 11.00
CA THR A 76 9.14 17.21 9.74
C THR A 76 9.66 16.12 8.80
N VAL A 77 10.46 15.18 9.32
CA VAL A 77 10.97 14.03 8.54
C VAL A 77 9.81 13.18 8.04
N LEU A 78 8.85 12.87 8.91
CA LEU A 78 7.69 12.06 8.58
C LEU A 78 6.82 12.72 7.50
N SER A 79 6.60 14.03 7.59
CA SER A 79 5.86 14.80 6.59
C SER A 79 6.53 14.73 5.21
N GLY A 80 7.85 14.92 5.16
CA GLY A 80 8.62 14.82 3.92
C GLY A 80 8.59 13.41 3.32
N ALA A 81 8.84 12.40 4.15
CA ALA A 81 8.83 11.00 3.73
C ALA A 81 7.44 10.57 3.20
N THR A 82 6.38 10.89 3.95
CA THR A 82 5.00 10.58 3.56
C THR A 82 4.65 11.24 2.23
N SER A 83 4.97 12.52 2.07
CA SER A 83 4.70 13.25 0.82
C SER A 83 5.44 12.64 -0.37
N ALA A 84 6.68 12.21 -0.19
CA ALA A 84 7.46 11.58 -1.27
C ALA A 84 6.90 10.20 -1.63
N LEU A 85 6.59 9.38 -0.63
CA LEU A 85 6.04 8.03 -0.82
C LEU A 85 4.67 8.06 -1.49
N MET A 86 3.77 8.95 -1.06
CA MET A 86 2.45 9.11 -1.67
C MET A 86 2.54 9.55 -3.13
N ARG A 87 3.46 10.47 -3.49
CA ARG A 87 3.70 10.83 -4.90
C ARG A 87 4.23 9.66 -5.73
N ALA A 88 4.93 8.73 -5.10
CA ALA A 88 5.42 7.50 -5.74
C ALA A 88 4.37 6.36 -5.75
N GLY A 89 3.15 6.60 -5.26
CA GLY A 89 2.06 5.62 -5.23
C GLY A 89 2.15 4.61 -4.09
N TYR A 90 2.88 4.95 -3.01
CA TYR A 90 2.96 4.09 -1.82
C TYR A 90 2.12 4.65 -0.69
N ASP A 91 1.42 3.76 0.01
CA ASP A 91 0.84 4.03 1.31
C ASP A 91 1.92 4.03 2.41
N VAL A 92 1.64 4.65 3.55
CA VAL A 92 2.57 4.71 4.68
C VAL A 92 1.92 4.12 5.92
N THR A 93 2.59 3.15 6.53
CA THR A 93 2.22 2.66 7.86
C THR A 93 3.23 3.17 8.88
N LEU A 94 2.73 3.93 9.85
CA LEU A 94 3.55 4.49 10.92
C LEU A 94 3.63 3.54 12.10
N TYR A 95 4.84 3.24 12.54
CA TYR A 95 5.13 2.52 13.76
C TYR A 95 5.83 3.46 14.75
N ASN A 96 5.15 3.79 15.83
CA ASN A 96 5.78 4.52 16.94
C ASN A 96 6.33 3.52 17.93
N ILE A 97 7.65 3.41 17.99
CA ILE A 97 8.34 2.53 18.92
C ILE A 97 8.90 3.37 20.06
N THR A 98 8.21 3.33 21.19
CA THR A 98 8.71 3.90 22.44
C THR A 98 9.90 3.08 22.98
N ALA A 99 10.53 3.54 24.07
CA ALA A 99 11.62 2.83 24.74
C ALA A 99 11.19 1.48 25.36
N ASP A 100 9.95 1.07 25.22
CA ASP A 100 9.44 -0.22 25.70
C ASP A 100 9.95 -1.36 24.79
N ALA A 101 10.84 -2.17 25.36
CA ALA A 101 11.44 -3.31 24.67
C ALA A 101 10.40 -4.39 24.25
N ALA A 102 9.27 -4.49 24.94
CA ALA A 102 8.22 -5.44 24.59
C ALA A 102 7.47 -4.99 23.32
N VAL A 103 7.11 -3.71 23.25
CA VAL A 103 6.49 -3.09 22.07
C VAL A 103 7.42 -3.17 20.86
N ARG A 104 8.70 -2.84 21.04
CA ARG A 104 9.71 -2.94 19.98
C ARG A 104 9.80 -4.36 19.43
N ARG A 105 9.93 -5.36 20.31
CA ARG A 105 9.99 -6.77 19.91
C ARG A 105 8.74 -7.21 19.14
N GLU A 106 7.57 -6.78 19.57
CA GLU A 106 6.32 -7.10 18.89
C GLU A 106 6.25 -6.50 17.48
N VAL A 107 6.70 -5.26 17.30
CA VAL A 107 6.75 -4.62 15.98
C VAL A 107 7.65 -5.41 15.04
N PHE A 108 8.88 -5.69 15.42
CA PHE A 108 9.83 -6.39 14.56
C PHE A 108 9.48 -7.86 14.34
N SER A 109 9.05 -8.59 15.36
CA SER A 109 8.76 -10.02 15.25
C SER A 109 7.40 -10.33 14.64
N THR A 110 6.42 -9.45 14.78
CA THR A 110 5.03 -9.73 14.42
C THR A 110 4.54 -8.83 13.30
N PHE A 111 4.60 -7.50 13.47
CA PHE A 111 3.98 -6.59 12.52
C PHE A 111 4.71 -6.54 11.18
N LEU A 112 6.04 -6.51 11.18
CA LEU A 112 6.84 -6.47 9.96
C LEU A 112 6.82 -7.81 9.22
N ARG A 113 6.82 -8.94 9.95
CA ARG A 113 6.73 -10.28 9.35
C ARG A 113 5.38 -10.61 8.71
N ARG A 114 4.33 -9.85 9.01
CA ARG A 114 3.01 -10.04 8.38
C ARG A 114 2.95 -9.60 6.91
N GLN A 115 4.07 -9.23 6.31
CA GLN A 115 4.17 -8.78 4.92
C GLN A 115 3.14 -7.68 4.57
N ARG A 116 2.92 -6.77 5.50
CA ARG A 116 2.01 -5.63 5.30
C ARG A 116 2.71 -4.41 4.71
N VAL A 117 4.04 -4.46 4.64
CA VAL A 117 4.90 -3.42 4.10
C VAL A 117 5.95 -4.05 3.18
N ASP A 118 6.29 -3.36 2.12
CA ASP A 118 7.31 -3.79 1.16
C ASP A 118 8.73 -3.39 1.61
N ALA A 119 8.82 -2.35 2.40
CA ALA A 119 10.07 -1.83 2.96
C ALA A 119 9.81 -1.10 4.28
N VAL A 120 10.88 -0.88 5.03
CA VAL A 120 10.84 -0.15 6.30
C VAL A 120 11.89 0.95 6.29
N ILE A 121 11.49 2.14 6.73
CA ILE A 121 12.37 3.28 7.01
C ILE A 121 12.44 3.46 8.53
N ALA A 122 13.58 3.18 9.13
CA ALA A 122 13.82 3.45 10.55
C ALA A 122 14.50 4.81 10.71
N VAL A 123 13.90 5.70 11.50
CA VAL A 123 14.40 7.06 11.71
C VAL A 123 14.96 7.18 13.12
N ALA A 124 16.28 7.39 13.22
CA ALA A 124 17.00 7.55 14.49
C ALA A 124 16.75 6.41 15.49
N ILE A 125 16.69 5.20 14.97
CA ILE A 125 16.57 3.95 15.75
C ILE A 125 17.78 3.10 15.41
N GLU A 126 18.52 2.68 16.43
CA GLU A 126 19.59 1.71 16.31
C GLU A 126 18.95 0.31 16.15
N LEU A 127 19.18 -0.34 15.03
CA LEU A 127 18.69 -1.68 14.75
C LEU A 127 19.72 -2.71 15.22
N ASP A 128 19.26 -3.77 15.87
CA ASP A 128 20.12 -4.91 16.20
C ASP A 128 20.15 -5.95 15.06
N GLU A 129 21.06 -6.97 15.20
CA GLU A 129 21.25 -8.00 14.17
C GLU A 129 20.00 -8.85 13.90
N HIS A 130 19.01 -8.85 14.78
CA HIS A 130 17.76 -9.62 14.64
C HIS A 130 16.63 -8.78 14.03
N GLU A 131 16.83 -7.46 13.89
CA GLU A 131 15.86 -6.49 13.38
C GLU A 131 16.15 -6.08 11.91
N THR A 132 17.26 -6.53 11.34
CA THR A 132 17.64 -6.35 9.94
C THR A 132 17.34 -7.60 9.12
#